data_66b50dd36544c42f22f471372f4c7fdb
#
_entry.id   66b50dd36544c42f22f471372f4c7fdb
#
_cell.length_a   1.000
_cell.length_b   1.000
_cell.length_c   1.000
_cell.angle_alpha   90.00
_cell.angle_beta   90.00
_cell.angle_gamma   90.00
#
_symmetry.space_group_name_H-M   'P 1'
#
loop_
_entity.id
_entity.type
_entity.pdbx_description
1 polymer ?
#
loop_
_entity_poly.entity_id
_entity_poly.type
_entity_poly.pdbx_seq_one_letter_code
_entity_poly.pdbx_strand_id
1 'polypeptide(L)'
;MKILAVDCTAKPASVAVLEDGKVLSSAYTNTGLTHSQTLVPMMDSALKNAQLSLDGIDYFAINAGPGSFTGVRIGVAALKGLVFSDENNCVPVSTLESMAYNVAGLPGSEDYVVCPAMDARRNQVYTAAFRWEGDEVHRLMEDTAIPVPELLETLKGYGCPVLFVGDGASLCFDAAAETELTAMLAPEQLRYQNAVAVAACAEAKLKAGFEPVGSDDILPVYLRAPQAERELKKRKEQEK
;
A
#
# COMPACT_ATOMS: atom_id res chain seq x y z
N MET A 1 10.30 13.57 -13.98
CA MET A 1 9.58 12.28 -14.01
C MET A 1 8.19 12.49 -13.46
N LYS A 2 7.17 12.25 -14.28
CA LYS A 2 5.75 12.40 -13.91
C LYS A 2 5.12 11.05 -13.67
N ILE A 3 4.52 10.85 -12.52
CA ILE A 3 3.92 9.58 -12.10
C ILE A 3 2.44 9.81 -11.78
N LEU A 4 1.56 9.04 -12.41
CA LEU A 4 0.18 8.85 -11.98
C LEU A 4 0.12 7.60 -11.11
N ALA A 5 -0.28 7.76 -9.85
CA ALA A 5 -0.37 6.66 -8.89
C ALA A 5 -1.81 6.41 -8.43
N VAL A 6 -2.09 5.15 -8.12
CA VAL A 6 -3.42 4.68 -7.74
C VAL A 6 -3.34 3.74 -6.56
N ASP A 7 -4.25 3.93 -5.59
CA ASP A 7 -4.53 2.97 -4.54
C ASP A 7 -6.03 2.76 -4.29
N CYS A 8 -6.42 1.52 -4.15
CA CYS A 8 -7.73 1.10 -3.68
C CYS A 8 -7.67 -0.27 -2.99
N THR A 9 -6.56 -0.54 -2.31
CA THR A 9 -6.27 -1.83 -1.67
C THR A 9 -6.96 -2.02 -0.32
N ALA A 10 -7.53 -0.96 0.25
CA ALA A 10 -8.31 -0.99 1.49
C ALA A 10 -9.64 -0.23 1.31
N LYS A 11 -10.24 0.25 2.43
CA LYS A 11 -11.48 1.06 2.38
C LYS A 11 -11.29 2.40 1.65
N PRO A 12 -10.18 3.14 1.84
CA PRO A 12 -9.91 4.33 1.05
C PRO A 12 -9.66 4.01 -0.42
N ALA A 13 -9.96 4.98 -1.28
CA ALA A 13 -9.46 5.05 -2.65
C ALA A 13 -8.72 6.37 -2.84
N SER A 14 -7.62 6.36 -3.56
CA SER A 14 -6.83 7.55 -3.84
C SER A 14 -6.14 7.49 -5.18
N VAL A 15 -5.92 8.68 -5.74
CA VAL A 15 -5.17 8.90 -6.97
C VAL A 15 -4.27 10.11 -6.75
N ALA A 16 -3.05 10.09 -7.26
CA ALA A 16 -2.14 11.23 -7.20
C ALA A 16 -1.33 11.36 -8.49
N VAL A 17 -1.00 12.58 -8.84
CA VAL A 17 -0.06 12.93 -9.90
C VAL A 17 1.10 13.67 -9.26
N LEU A 18 2.30 13.13 -9.43
CA LEU A 18 3.54 13.71 -8.93
C LEU A 18 4.48 14.03 -10.08
N GLU A 19 5.30 15.07 -9.91
CA GLU A 19 6.44 15.39 -10.77
C GLU A 19 7.69 15.60 -9.91
N ASP A 20 8.67 14.72 -10.05
CA ASP A 20 9.95 14.77 -9.31
C ASP A 20 9.75 14.95 -7.79
N GLY A 21 8.90 14.09 -7.20
CA GLY A 21 8.53 14.13 -5.77
C GLY A 21 7.50 15.20 -5.38
N LYS A 22 7.23 16.20 -6.25
CA LYS A 22 6.23 17.24 -6.00
C LYS A 22 4.83 16.75 -6.33
N VAL A 23 3.90 16.84 -5.38
CA VAL A 23 2.49 16.55 -5.62
C VAL A 23 1.87 17.67 -6.45
N LEU A 24 1.47 17.37 -7.70
CA LEU A 24 0.74 18.28 -8.56
C LEU A 24 -0.75 18.25 -8.29
N SER A 25 -1.30 17.05 -8.08
CA SER A 25 -2.71 16.85 -7.77
C SER A 25 -2.89 15.56 -6.97
N SER A 26 -3.83 15.54 -6.04
CA SER A 26 -4.24 14.32 -5.37
C SER A 26 -5.74 14.33 -5.07
N ALA A 27 -6.35 13.15 -5.10
CA ALA A 27 -7.72 12.92 -4.70
C ALA A 27 -7.77 11.73 -3.74
N TYR A 28 -8.50 11.87 -2.63
CA TYR A 28 -8.65 10.84 -1.61
C TYR A 28 -10.10 10.74 -1.17
N THR A 29 -10.63 9.54 -1.02
CA THR A 29 -11.96 9.30 -0.46
C THR A 29 -11.93 8.11 0.48
N ASN A 30 -12.63 8.22 1.62
CA ASN A 30 -12.82 7.16 2.61
C ASN A 30 -14.28 7.10 3.07
N THR A 31 -15.21 7.21 2.13
CA THR A 31 -16.66 7.33 2.40
C THR A 31 -17.40 6.01 2.28
N GLY A 32 -16.70 4.93 1.86
CA GLY A 32 -17.30 3.60 1.65
C GLY A 32 -18.04 3.45 0.31
N LEU A 33 -17.88 4.39 -0.62
CA LEU A 33 -18.31 4.22 -2.00
C LEU A 33 -17.50 3.11 -2.68
N THR A 34 -18.11 2.45 -3.66
CA THR A 34 -17.43 1.37 -4.38
C THR A 34 -16.31 1.91 -5.28
N HIS A 35 -15.14 1.32 -5.20
CA HIS A 35 -13.95 1.74 -5.98
C HIS A 35 -14.21 1.75 -7.48
N SER A 36 -15.03 0.83 -8.01
CA SER A 36 -15.41 0.80 -9.43
C SER A 36 -16.19 2.03 -9.90
N GLN A 37 -16.83 2.75 -8.98
CA GLN A 37 -17.55 3.98 -9.31
C GLN A 37 -16.68 5.23 -9.17
N THR A 38 -15.70 5.20 -8.27
CA THR A 38 -14.96 6.40 -7.86
C THR A 38 -13.59 6.51 -8.53
N LEU A 39 -12.91 5.39 -8.79
CA LEU A 39 -11.49 5.40 -9.14
C LEU A 39 -11.20 6.09 -10.48
N VAL A 40 -11.91 5.72 -11.55
CA VAL A 40 -11.71 6.31 -12.89
C VAL A 40 -12.07 7.81 -12.91
N PRO A 41 -13.20 8.27 -12.34
CA PRO A 41 -13.46 9.70 -12.17
C PRO A 41 -12.38 10.45 -11.36
N MET A 42 -11.77 9.81 -10.35
CA MET A 42 -10.67 10.41 -9.58
C MET A 42 -9.41 10.55 -10.44
N MET A 43 -9.08 9.56 -11.28
CA MET A 43 -7.95 9.64 -12.22
C MET A 43 -8.13 10.79 -13.21
N ASP A 44 -9.29 10.90 -13.83
CA ASP A 44 -9.62 12.00 -14.76
C ASP A 44 -9.52 13.37 -14.08
N SER A 45 -10.08 13.49 -12.87
CA SER A 45 -10.00 14.72 -12.09
C SER A 45 -8.57 15.07 -11.70
N ALA A 46 -7.76 14.08 -11.29
CA ALA A 46 -6.37 14.32 -10.89
C ALA A 46 -5.53 14.81 -12.07
N LEU A 47 -5.67 14.21 -13.25
CA LEU A 47 -5.00 14.65 -14.48
C LEU A 47 -5.41 16.06 -14.89
N LYS A 48 -6.71 16.37 -14.90
CA LYS A 48 -7.23 17.71 -15.22
C LYS A 48 -6.70 18.77 -14.25
N ASN A 49 -6.69 18.48 -12.95
CA ASN A 49 -6.18 19.41 -11.94
C ASN A 49 -4.65 19.59 -12.04
N ALA A 50 -3.93 18.57 -12.45
CA ALA A 50 -2.49 18.66 -12.76
C ALA A 50 -2.20 19.36 -14.11
N GLN A 51 -3.22 19.68 -14.92
CA GLN A 51 -3.13 20.21 -16.27
C GLN A 51 -2.31 19.30 -17.21
N LEU A 52 -2.46 17.99 -17.06
CA LEU A 52 -1.79 16.95 -17.84
C LEU A 52 -2.80 16.06 -18.57
N SER A 53 -2.39 15.55 -19.75
CA SER A 53 -3.01 14.42 -20.42
C SER A 53 -2.31 13.11 -20.03
N LEU A 54 -2.87 11.98 -20.40
CA LEU A 54 -2.23 10.67 -20.22
C LEU A 54 -0.86 10.59 -20.88
N ASP A 55 -0.73 11.13 -22.10
CA ASP A 55 0.53 11.16 -22.85
C ASP A 55 1.62 12.00 -22.17
N GLY A 56 1.24 12.82 -21.20
CA GLY A 56 2.18 13.61 -20.40
C GLY A 56 2.66 12.89 -19.14
N ILE A 57 2.25 11.64 -18.90
CA ILE A 57 2.67 10.82 -17.77
C ILE A 57 3.76 9.86 -18.19
N ASP A 58 4.89 9.87 -17.48
CA ASP A 58 6.01 8.98 -17.78
C ASP A 58 5.78 7.57 -17.24
N TYR A 59 5.20 7.44 -16.02
CA TYR A 59 4.98 6.17 -15.35
C TYR A 59 3.63 6.10 -14.63
N PHE A 60 3.10 4.89 -14.55
CA PHE A 60 1.85 4.57 -13.87
C PHE A 60 2.11 3.62 -12.71
N ALA A 61 1.87 4.08 -11.48
CA ALA A 61 2.14 3.31 -10.28
C ALA A 61 0.85 2.79 -9.62
N ILE A 62 0.92 1.61 -9.04
CA ILE A 62 -0.22 1.00 -8.36
C ILE A 62 0.21 0.13 -7.19
N ASN A 63 -0.54 0.19 -6.09
CA ASN A 63 -0.48 -0.85 -5.08
C ASN A 63 -1.07 -2.15 -5.65
N ALA A 64 -0.19 -3.11 -5.94
CA ALA A 64 -0.59 -4.41 -6.48
C ALA A 64 -1.06 -5.41 -5.40
N GLY A 65 -1.02 -5.04 -4.15
CA GLY A 65 -1.35 -5.83 -2.97
C GLY A 65 -0.17 -5.92 -1.97
N PRO A 66 -0.39 -6.53 -0.81
CA PRO A 66 -1.63 -7.17 -0.35
C PRO A 66 -2.76 -6.18 -0.07
N GLY A 67 -4.00 -6.70 0.05
CA GLY A 67 -5.15 -5.86 0.36
C GLY A 67 -6.50 -6.54 0.14
N SER A 68 -7.54 -5.72 0.03
CA SER A 68 -8.87 -6.15 -0.36
C SER A 68 -8.83 -6.84 -1.71
N PHE A 69 -9.24 -8.11 -1.76
CA PHE A 69 -9.28 -8.91 -2.98
C PHE A 69 -10.02 -8.23 -4.14
N THR A 70 -11.17 -7.61 -3.83
CA THR A 70 -11.96 -6.85 -4.81
C THR A 70 -11.29 -5.53 -5.17
N GLY A 71 -10.79 -4.80 -4.17
CA GLY A 71 -10.14 -3.50 -4.37
C GLY A 71 -8.91 -3.61 -5.28
N VAL A 72 -7.97 -4.50 -4.96
CA VAL A 72 -6.76 -4.72 -5.78
C VAL A 72 -7.12 -5.03 -7.23
N ARG A 73 -8.10 -5.91 -7.47
CA ARG A 73 -8.54 -6.25 -8.84
C ARG A 73 -9.16 -5.07 -9.59
N ILE A 74 -9.97 -4.25 -8.91
CA ILE A 74 -10.55 -3.04 -9.51
C ILE A 74 -9.43 -2.08 -9.91
N GLY A 75 -8.45 -1.84 -9.03
CA GLY A 75 -7.31 -0.96 -9.32
C GLY A 75 -6.49 -1.43 -10.50
N VAL A 76 -6.09 -2.70 -10.49
CA VAL A 76 -5.33 -3.30 -11.58
C VAL A 76 -6.10 -3.23 -12.90
N ALA A 77 -7.39 -3.58 -12.90
CA ALA A 77 -8.21 -3.52 -14.12
C ALA A 77 -8.39 -2.08 -14.62
N ALA A 78 -8.60 -1.13 -13.71
CA ALA A 78 -8.75 0.29 -14.08
C ALA A 78 -7.45 0.85 -14.68
N LEU A 79 -6.29 0.53 -14.07
CA LEU A 79 -5.01 0.98 -14.60
C LEU A 79 -4.69 0.34 -15.96
N LYS A 80 -4.87 -0.98 -16.11
CA LYS A 80 -4.71 -1.68 -17.41
C LYS A 80 -5.57 -1.07 -18.49
N GLY A 81 -6.83 -0.74 -18.18
CA GLY A 81 -7.73 -0.10 -19.13
C GLY A 81 -7.33 1.33 -19.50
N LEU A 82 -6.66 2.05 -18.59
CA LEU A 82 -6.17 3.40 -18.82
C LEU A 82 -4.89 3.41 -19.66
N VAL A 83 -3.98 2.47 -19.41
CA VAL A 83 -2.62 2.38 -19.98
C VAL A 83 -2.55 1.27 -21.03
N PHE A 84 -3.60 1.12 -21.83
CA PHE A 84 -3.61 0.12 -22.88
C PHE A 84 -2.62 0.52 -24.00
N SER A 85 -1.34 0.22 -23.79
CA SER A 85 -0.25 0.46 -24.72
C SER A 85 0.79 -0.66 -24.59
N ASP A 86 1.61 -0.82 -25.63
CA ASP A 86 2.74 -1.77 -25.65
C ASP A 86 3.98 -1.26 -24.89
N GLU A 87 3.88 -0.12 -24.19
CA GLU A 87 4.99 0.50 -23.48
C GLU A 87 5.15 -0.07 -22.07
N ASN A 88 6.38 -0.37 -21.67
CA ASN A 88 6.73 -0.77 -20.32
C ASN A 88 6.88 0.49 -19.44
N ASN A 89 5.78 0.97 -18.87
CA ASN A 89 5.75 2.18 -18.05
C ASN A 89 4.96 2.00 -16.74
N CYS A 90 4.63 0.77 -16.37
CA CYS A 90 3.90 0.48 -15.15
C CYS A 90 4.83 0.05 -14.01
N VAL A 91 4.56 0.55 -12.80
CA VAL A 91 5.33 0.27 -11.59
C VAL A 91 4.41 -0.30 -10.50
N PRO A 92 4.25 -1.63 -10.44
CA PRO A 92 3.56 -2.26 -9.32
C PRO A 92 4.42 -2.18 -8.05
N VAL A 93 3.81 -1.75 -6.94
CA VAL A 93 4.46 -1.69 -5.63
C VAL A 93 3.70 -2.51 -4.59
N SER A 94 4.39 -2.93 -3.52
CA SER A 94 3.73 -3.52 -2.36
C SER A 94 2.93 -2.45 -1.62
N THR A 95 1.68 -2.78 -1.25
CA THR A 95 0.85 -1.91 -0.41
C THR A 95 1.51 -1.63 0.94
N LEU A 96 2.18 -2.62 1.50
CA LEU A 96 2.87 -2.49 2.79
C LEU A 96 4.10 -1.59 2.66
N GLU A 97 4.88 -1.78 1.58
CA GLU A 97 6.04 -0.92 1.31
C GLU A 97 5.61 0.53 1.07
N SER A 98 4.61 0.77 0.22
CA SER A 98 4.13 2.13 -0.03
C SER A 98 3.65 2.83 1.24
N MET A 99 3.01 2.12 2.19
CA MET A 99 2.59 2.72 3.46
C MET A 99 3.75 3.18 4.33
N ALA A 100 4.96 2.61 4.20
CA ALA A 100 6.13 3.13 4.90
C ALA A 100 6.49 4.55 4.45
N TYR A 101 6.14 4.91 3.21
CA TYR A 101 6.33 6.26 2.66
C TYR A 101 5.33 7.30 3.18
N ASN A 102 4.25 6.89 3.87
CA ASN A 102 3.33 7.83 4.51
C ASN A 102 4.01 8.70 5.58
N VAL A 103 5.09 8.21 6.13
CA VAL A 103 5.84 8.84 7.23
C VAL A 103 7.25 9.25 6.81
N ALA A 104 7.50 9.32 5.50
CA ALA A 104 8.75 9.80 4.94
C ALA A 104 9.07 11.22 5.40
N GLY A 105 10.31 11.45 5.80
CA GLY A 105 10.79 12.78 6.21
C GLY A 105 10.23 13.27 7.55
N LEU A 106 9.54 12.45 8.32
CA LEU A 106 9.17 12.81 9.69
C LEU A 106 10.42 12.85 10.57
N PRO A 107 10.54 13.84 11.48
CA PRO A 107 11.65 13.91 12.42
C PRO A 107 11.76 12.61 13.24
N GLY A 108 12.96 12.07 13.36
CA GLY A 108 13.23 10.85 14.13
C GLY A 108 12.77 9.56 13.44
N SER A 109 12.49 9.57 12.13
CA SER A 109 12.08 8.37 11.38
C SER A 109 13.12 7.24 11.42
N GLU A 110 14.37 7.56 11.70
CA GLU A 110 15.47 6.59 11.86
C GLU A 110 15.45 5.88 13.22
N ASP A 111 14.76 6.46 14.23
CA ASP A 111 14.76 5.98 15.60
C ASP A 111 13.71 4.88 15.85
N TYR A 112 12.85 4.59 14.88
CA TYR A 112 11.78 3.62 15.01
C TYR A 112 11.61 2.73 13.76
N VAL A 113 11.01 1.57 13.99
CA VAL A 113 10.54 0.71 12.89
C VAL A 113 9.15 1.17 12.46
N VAL A 114 8.94 1.36 11.17
CA VAL A 114 7.61 1.53 10.57
C VAL A 114 7.03 0.15 10.31
N CYS A 115 5.87 -0.13 10.90
CA CYS A 115 5.17 -1.39 10.74
C CYS A 115 3.80 -1.15 10.08
N PRO A 116 3.70 -1.26 8.75
CA PRO A 116 2.42 -1.30 8.08
C PRO A 116 1.62 -2.51 8.51
N ALA A 117 0.35 -2.30 8.84
CA ALA A 117 -0.58 -3.35 9.22
C ALA A 117 -1.93 -3.14 8.54
N MET A 118 -2.39 -4.14 7.77
CA MET A 118 -3.73 -4.16 7.20
C MET A 118 -4.55 -5.27 7.84
N ASP A 119 -5.82 -4.99 8.17
CA ASP A 119 -6.71 -5.97 8.80
C ASP A 119 -6.98 -7.17 7.88
N ALA A 120 -6.36 -8.31 8.17
CA ALA A 120 -6.57 -9.58 7.47
C ALA A 120 -7.70 -10.43 8.07
N ARG A 121 -8.48 -9.85 9.01
CA ARG A 121 -9.54 -10.46 9.81
C ARG A 121 -9.03 -11.53 10.79
N ARG A 122 -9.86 -11.86 11.80
CA ARG A 122 -9.60 -12.92 12.79
C ARG A 122 -8.32 -12.70 13.60
N ASN A 123 -8.10 -11.48 14.05
CA ASN A 123 -6.93 -11.05 14.82
C ASN A 123 -5.60 -11.34 14.09
N GLN A 124 -5.59 -11.17 12.77
CA GLN A 124 -4.43 -11.29 11.92
C GLN A 124 -4.29 -10.05 11.04
N VAL A 125 -3.06 -9.76 10.65
CA VAL A 125 -2.75 -8.63 9.78
C VAL A 125 -1.90 -9.08 8.59
N TYR A 126 -2.04 -8.38 7.46
CA TYR A 126 -1.00 -8.31 6.45
C TYR A 126 -0.02 -7.25 6.92
N THR A 127 1.24 -7.58 6.98
CA THR A 127 2.24 -6.71 7.58
C THR A 127 3.62 -6.93 6.98
N ALA A 128 4.49 -5.95 7.17
CA ALA A 128 5.91 -5.95 6.92
C ALA A 128 6.58 -5.03 7.94
N ALA A 129 7.89 -4.91 7.94
CA ALA A 129 8.61 -3.96 8.79
C ALA A 129 9.68 -3.24 7.96
N PHE A 130 9.82 -1.94 8.21
CA PHE A 130 10.74 -1.08 7.49
C PHE A 130 11.46 -0.14 8.45
N ARG A 131 12.63 0.35 8.03
CA ARG A 131 13.37 1.42 8.71
C ARG A 131 13.81 2.45 7.69
N TRP A 132 13.72 3.71 8.07
CA TRP A 132 14.31 4.80 7.31
C TRP A 132 15.79 4.97 7.71
N GLU A 133 16.65 5.15 6.73
CA GLU A 133 18.05 5.54 6.89
C GLU A 133 18.30 6.69 5.91
N GLY A 134 18.28 7.93 6.42
CA GLY A 134 18.23 9.12 5.57
C GLY A 134 16.97 9.15 4.71
N ASP A 135 17.13 9.20 3.39
CA ASP A 135 16.03 9.23 2.42
C ASP A 135 15.67 7.83 1.89
N GLU A 136 16.29 6.77 2.39
CA GLU A 136 16.09 5.40 1.92
C GLU A 136 15.26 4.55 2.90
N VAL A 137 14.40 3.70 2.35
CA VAL A 137 13.61 2.72 3.10
C VAL A 137 14.25 1.35 3.01
N HIS A 138 14.64 0.81 4.16
CA HIS A 138 15.17 -0.54 4.26
C HIS A 138 14.11 -1.51 4.78
N ARG A 139 13.87 -2.59 4.06
CA ARG A 139 12.95 -3.65 4.46
C ARG A 139 13.62 -4.54 5.52
N LEU A 140 12.97 -4.70 6.66
CA LEU A 140 13.40 -5.56 7.77
C LEU A 140 12.65 -6.89 7.83
N MET A 141 11.40 -6.91 7.36
CA MET A 141 10.53 -8.09 7.33
C MET A 141 9.75 -8.13 6.02
N GLU A 142 9.67 -9.30 5.41
CA GLU A 142 8.93 -9.52 4.19
C GLU A 142 7.41 -9.42 4.40
N ASP A 143 6.69 -9.10 3.31
CA ASP A 143 5.24 -9.06 3.32
C ASP A 143 4.66 -10.40 3.75
N THR A 144 3.92 -10.43 4.85
CA THR A 144 3.37 -11.65 5.43
C THR A 144 1.96 -11.46 5.98
N ALA A 145 1.30 -12.58 6.25
CA ALA A 145 0.02 -12.63 6.93
C ALA A 145 0.17 -13.41 8.25
N ILE A 146 0.13 -12.72 9.37
CA ILE A 146 0.55 -13.22 10.68
C ILE A 146 -0.47 -12.84 11.77
N PRO A 147 -0.67 -13.66 12.84
CA PRO A 147 -1.42 -13.26 14.02
C PRO A 147 -0.78 -12.06 14.73
N VAL A 148 -1.59 -11.14 15.27
CA VAL A 148 -1.09 -9.95 15.97
C VAL A 148 -0.12 -10.30 17.11
N PRO A 149 -0.38 -11.28 17.99
CA PRO A 149 0.58 -11.61 19.05
C PRO A 149 1.95 -12.05 18.55
N GLU A 150 1.99 -12.82 17.46
CA GLU A 150 3.24 -13.28 16.83
C GLU A 150 4.01 -12.12 16.18
N LEU A 151 3.28 -11.17 15.56
CA LEU A 151 3.87 -9.93 15.05
C LEU A 151 4.54 -9.14 16.17
N LEU A 152 3.87 -8.94 17.30
CA LEU A 152 4.41 -8.15 18.42
C LEU A 152 5.70 -8.78 18.99
N GLU A 153 5.75 -10.11 19.09
CA GLU A 153 6.99 -10.80 19.51
C GLU A 153 8.12 -10.59 18.50
N THR A 154 7.82 -10.63 17.20
CA THR A 154 8.81 -10.36 16.15
C THR A 154 9.34 -8.92 16.25
N LEU A 155 8.44 -7.95 16.46
CA LEU A 155 8.81 -6.53 16.53
C LEU A 155 9.64 -6.18 17.76
N LYS A 156 9.44 -6.85 18.90
CA LYS A 156 10.29 -6.71 20.09
C LYS A 156 11.78 -7.02 19.79
N GLY A 157 12.03 -7.96 18.88
CA GLY A 157 13.37 -8.33 18.47
C GLY A 157 14.19 -7.22 17.83
N TYR A 158 13.55 -6.14 17.34
CA TYR A 158 14.26 -4.98 16.77
C TYR A 158 14.81 -4.02 17.83
N GLY A 159 14.35 -4.10 19.08
CA GLY A 159 14.89 -3.35 20.21
C GLY A 159 14.68 -1.82 20.15
N CYS A 160 13.73 -1.35 19.35
CA CYS A 160 13.41 0.07 19.17
C CYS A 160 11.89 0.29 19.12
N PRO A 161 11.40 1.54 19.26
CA PRO A 161 9.99 1.85 19.11
C PRO A 161 9.43 1.43 17.75
N VAL A 162 8.13 1.16 17.69
CA VAL A 162 7.43 0.77 16.47
C VAL A 162 6.30 1.74 16.17
N LEU A 163 6.27 2.31 14.97
CA LEU A 163 5.19 3.15 14.46
C LEU A 163 4.26 2.31 13.58
N PHE A 164 3.04 2.10 14.02
CA PHE A 164 2.02 1.40 13.25
C PHE A 164 1.29 2.34 12.29
N VAL A 165 1.18 1.92 11.01
CA VAL A 165 0.42 2.56 9.92
C VAL A 165 -0.52 1.54 9.27
N GLY A 166 -1.57 1.98 8.58
CA GLY A 166 -2.54 1.12 7.91
C GLY A 166 -3.87 0.98 8.67
N ASP A 167 -4.84 0.35 8.04
CA ASP A 167 -6.19 0.14 8.60
C ASP A 167 -6.23 -0.91 9.72
N GLY A 168 -5.20 -1.75 9.85
CA GLY A 168 -4.96 -2.66 10.97
C GLY A 168 -4.08 -2.08 12.08
N ALA A 169 -3.58 -0.85 11.93
CA ALA A 169 -2.64 -0.23 12.87
C ALA A 169 -3.19 -0.10 14.29
N SER A 170 -4.45 0.32 14.45
CA SER A 170 -5.09 0.44 15.78
C SER A 170 -5.19 -0.92 16.49
N LEU A 171 -5.51 -1.99 15.75
CA LEU A 171 -5.55 -3.34 16.30
C LEU A 171 -4.19 -3.77 16.87
N CYS A 172 -3.10 -3.48 16.16
CA CYS A 172 -1.75 -3.80 16.63
C CYS A 172 -1.33 -2.91 17.80
N PHE A 173 -1.64 -1.61 17.72
CA PHE A 173 -1.30 -0.65 18.77
C PHE A 173 -2.00 -0.98 20.09
N ASP A 174 -3.31 -1.29 20.06
CA ASP A 174 -4.08 -1.65 21.25
C ASP A 174 -3.55 -2.96 21.86
N ALA A 175 -3.22 -3.95 21.03
CA ALA A 175 -2.61 -5.19 21.51
C ALA A 175 -1.19 -4.99 22.06
N ALA A 176 -0.42 -4.04 21.55
CA ALA A 176 0.92 -3.72 22.05
C ALA A 176 0.89 -3.13 23.47
N ALA A 177 -0.20 -2.46 23.85
CA ALA A 177 -0.38 -1.90 25.20
C ALA A 177 -0.32 -2.95 26.33
N GLU A 178 -0.61 -4.22 26.00
CA GLU A 178 -0.52 -5.35 26.91
C GLU A 178 0.88 -6.00 26.94
N THR A 179 1.86 -5.36 26.28
CA THR A 179 3.23 -5.89 26.12
C THR A 179 4.28 -4.84 26.52
N GLU A 180 5.55 -5.24 26.52
CA GLU A 180 6.68 -4.32 26.76
C GLU A 180 7.11 -3.54 25.50
N LEU A 181 6.45 -3.74 24.35
CA LEU A 181 6.78 -3.07 23.10
C LEU A 181 6.44 -1.57 23.19
N THR A 182 7.41 -0.71 22.97
CA THR A 182 7.15 0.72 22.80
C THR A 182 6.49 0.96 21.45
N ALA A 183 5.18 1.19 21.46
CA ALA A 183 4.37 1.34 20.27
C ALA A 183 3.88 2.77 20.10
N MET A 184 3.82 3.21 18.85
CA MET A 184 3.25 4.49 18.41
C MET A 184 2.20 4.22 17.35
N LEU A 185 1.14 5.02 17.32
CA LEU A 185 0.12 4.97 16.29
C LEU A 185 0.26 6.22 15.41
N ALA A 186 0.36 6.04 14.11
CA ALA A 186 0.46 7.16 13.19
C ALA A 186 -0.80 8.05 13.27
N PRO A 187 -0.64 9.39 13.14
CA PRO A 187 -1.77 10.30 13.04
C PRO A 187 -2.75 9.87 11.93
N GLU A 188 -4.03 10.17 12.12
CA GLU A 188 -5.10 9.75 11.20
C GLU A 188 -4.80 10.10 9.73
N GLN A 189 -4.20 11.26 9.49
CA GLN A 189 -3.89 11.78 8.16
C GLN A 189 -2.76 11.01 7.46
N LEU A 190 -1.90 10.33 8.23
CA LEU A 190 -0.74 9.59 7.73
C LEU A 190 -0.91 8.07 7.88
N ARG A 191 -2.04 7.64 8.44
CA ARG A 191 -2.25 6.24 8.82
C ARG A 191 -2.62 5.36 7.65
N TYR A 192 -3.50 5.82 6.77
CA TYR A 192 -4.10 4.98 5.74
C TYR A 192 -3.32 5.00 4.43
N GLN A 193 -3.56 3.99 3.62
CA GLN A 193 -3.05 3.87 2.27
C GLN A 193 -3.43 5.10 1.44
N ASN A 194 -2.48 5.63 0.67
CA ASN A 194 -2.73 6.75 -0.23
C ASN A 194 -1.80 6.74 -1.44
N ALA A 195 -2.28 7.32 -2.54
CA ALA A 195 -1.58 7.30 -3.81
C ALA A 195 -0.33 8.21 -3.85
N VAL A 196 -0.21 9.20 -2.97
CA VAL A 196 1.02 10.00 -2.88
C VAL A 196 2.18 9.12 -2.44
N ALA A 197 1.96 8.28 -1.41
CA ALA A 197 2.95 7.33 -0.94
C ALA A 197 3.25 6.24 -1.99
N VAL A 198 2.24 5.80 -2.76
CA VAL A 198 2.46 4.87 -3.88
C VAL A 198 3.39 5.48 -4.92
N ALA A 199 3.18 6.75 -5.30
CA ALA A 199 4.04 7.44 -6.25
C ALA A 199 5.46 7.62 -5.72
N ALA A 200 5.62 8.01 -4.45
CA ALA A 200 6.94 8.15 -3.81
C ALA A 200 7.71 6.82 -3.76
N CYS A 201 7.03 5.73 -3.39
CA CYS A 201 7.60 4.38 -3.41
C CYS A 201 8.01 3.97 -4.83
N ALA A 202 7.16 4.21 -5.83
CA ALA A 202 7.46 3.89 -7.22
C ALA A 202 8.66 4.71 -7.75
N GLU A 203 8.72 6.00 -7.41
CA GLU A 203 9.85 6.87 -7.78
C GLU A 203 11.17 6.37 -7.17
N ALA A 204 11.16 5.97 -5.90
CA ALA A 204 12.33 5.42 -5.23
C ALA A 204 12.79 4.10 -5.90
N LYS A 205 11.85 3.20 -6.23
CA LYS A 205 12.14 1.96 -6.96
C LYS A 205 12.75 2.21 -8.33
N LEU A 206 12.21 3.16 -9.08
CA LEU A 206 12.76 3.54 -10.39
C LEU A 206 14.18 4.09 -10.26
N LYS A 207 14.43 4.96 -9.28
CA LYS A 207 15.77 5.49 -8.98
C LYS A 207 16.75 4.38 -8.56
N ALA A 208 16.27 3.33 -7.90
CA ALA A 208 17.04 2.15 -7.53
C ALA A 208 17.24 1.14 -8.69
N GLY A 209 16.76 1.46 -9.90
CA GLY A 209 16.97 0.64 -11.09
C GLY A 209 15.88 -0.41 -11.35
N PHE A 210 14.71 -0.28 -10.73
CA PHE A 210 13.57 -1.14 -11.10
C PHE A 210 13.17 -0.90 -12.55
N GLU A 211 13.07 -1.97 -13.33
CA GLU A 211 12.59 -1.93 -14.71
C GLU A 211 11.05 -1.96 -14.73
N PRO A 212 10.38 -0.92 -15.28
CA PRO A 212 8.94 -0.89 -15.41
C PRO A 212 8.42 -2.04 -16.27
N VAL A 213 7.19 -2.45 -16.03
CA VAL A 213 6.55 -3.55 -16.75
C VAL A 213 5.44 -3.05 -17.66
N GLY A 214 5.03 -3.87 -18.60
CA GLY A 214 3.84 -3.63 -19.42
C GLY A 214 2.55 -3.70 -18.58
N SER A 215 1.48 -3.07 -19.06
CA SER A 215 0.19 -3.10 -18.37
C SER A 215 -0.32 -4.54 -18.15
N ASP A 216 -0.07 -5.45 -19.10
CA ASP A 216 -0.49 -6.85 -18.99
C ASP A 216 0.24 -7.64 -17.91
N ASP A 217 1.45 -7.21 -17.54
CA ASP A 217 2.28 -7.86 -16.52
C ASP A 217 1.96 -7.40 -15.09
N ILE A 218 1.08 -6.42 -14.92
CA ILE A 218 0.61 -6.05 -13.58
C ILE A 218 -0.29 -7.16 -13.04
N LEU A 219 0.18 -7.88 -12.03
CA LEU A 219 -0.56 -8.95 -11.39
C LEU A 219 -0.90 -8.61 -9.94
N PRO A 220 -2.14 -8.89 -9.48
CA PRO A 220 -2.48 -8.78 -8.07
C PRO A 220 -1.64 -9.72 -7.19
N VAL A 221 -1.11 -9.20 -6.10
CA VAL A 221 -0.36 -9.96 -5.10
C VAL A 221 -1.27 -10.36 -3.95
N TYR A 222 -1.41 -11.67 -3.71
CA TYR A 222 -2.24 -12.23 -2.66
C TYR A 222 -1.39 -13.02 -1.67
N LEU A 223 -1.32 -12.58 -0.43
CA LEU A 223 -0.67 -13.33 0.66
C LEU A 223 -1.55 -14.47 1.19
N ARG A 224 -2.83 -14.48 0.82
CA ARG A 224 -3.78 -15.53 1.17
C ARG A 224 -4.72 -15.82 0.02
N ALA A 225 -5.15 -17.07 -0.08
CA ALA A 225 -6.22 -17.46 -0.98
C ALA A 225 -7.53 -16.70 -0.65
N PRO A 226 -8.38 -16.43 -1.65
CA PRO A 226 -9.69 -15.82 -1.45
C PRO A 226 -10.53 -16.54 -0.37
N GLN A 227 -11.38 -15.77 0.34
CA GLN A 227 -12.20 -16.34 1.41
C GLN A 227 -13.07 -17.50 0.93
N ALA A 228 -13.68 -17.38 -0.25
CA ALA A 228 -14.51 -18.42 -0.85
C ALA A 228 -13.73 -19.74 -1.09
N GLU A 229 -12.50 -19.64 -1.51
CA GLU A 229 -11.62 -20.78 -1.76
C GLU A 229 -11.22 -21.48 -0.45
N ARG A 230 -10.90 -20.69 0.59
CA ARG A 230 -10.60 -21.18 1.94
C ARG A 230 -11.82 -21.87 2.59
N GLU A 231 -13.02 -21.32 2.39
CA GLU A 231 -14.26 -21.91 2.89
C GLU A 231 -14.61 -23.21 2.15
N LEU A 232 -14.42 -23.23 0.84
CA LEU A 232 -14.61 -24.44 0.04
C LEU A 232 -13.65 -25.56 0.48
N LYS A 233 -12.39 -25.23 0.72
CA LYS A 233 -11.40 -26.20 1.21
C LYS A 233 -11.78 -26.76 2.57
N LYS A 234 -12.22 -25.90 3.51
CA LYS A 234 -12.69 -26.36 4.84
C LYS A 234 -13.91 -27.27 4.76
N ARG A 235 -14.89 -26.97 3.89
CA ARG A 235 -16.05 -27.84 3.70
C ARG A 235 -15.65 -29.22 3.17
N LYS A 236 -14.75 -29.27 2.18
CA LYS A 236 -14.23 -30.52 1.65
C LYS A 236 -13.40 -31.34 2.65
N GLU A 237 -12.77 -30.69 3.63
CA GLU A 237 -12.03 -31.35 4.71
C GLU A 237 -12.97 -31.92 5.81
N GLN A 238 -14.14 -31.28 6.01
CA GLN A 238 -15.17 -31.74 6.97
C GLN A 238 -16.07 -32.87 6.42
N GLU A 239 -16.09 -33.06 5.10
CA GLU A 239 -16.85 -34.14 4.42
C GLU A 239 -16.04 -35.44 4.24
N LYS A 240 -14.77 -35.44 4.71
CA LYS A 240 -13.89 -36.63 4.73
C LYS A 240 -13.76 -37.20 6.14
#